data_5b77c3ebbed41409553a18b79175590a
#
_entry.id   5b77c3ebbed41409553a18b79175590a
#
_cell.length_a   1.000
_cell.length_b   1.000
_cell.length_c   1.000
_cell.angle_alpha   90.00
_cell.angle_beta   90.00
_cell.angle_gamma   90.00
#
_symmetry.space_group_name_H-M   'P 1'
#
loop_
_entity.id
_entity.type
_entity.pdbx_description
1 polymer ?
#
loop_
_entity_poly.entity_id
_entity_poly.type
_entity_poly.pdbx_seq_one_letter_code
_entity_poly.pdbx_strand_id
1 'polypeptide(L)'
;MTIGLCIGVGIAICLSMVRIIFDFNLMFIVIPGYFISLALSLFVPKIYTAIAFDSGGVASGPMSSTFILPFAIGACYQLWGENAILRNGFGVVALIAMTPLITIQLLGFKAIVANKVKQTIAMKRILDEDDKQIIDFM
;
A
#
# COMPACT_ATOMS: atom_id res chain seq x y z
N MET A 1 2.79 0.30 -11.75
CA MET A 1 3.04 -0.57 -10.59
C MET A 1 4.31 -0.15 -9.84
N THR A 2 5.46 -0.08 -10.50
CA THR A 2 6.75 0.28 -9.89
C THR A 2 6.75 1.62 -9.16
N ILE A 3 6.15 2.67 -9.75
CA ILE A 3 6.03 3.99 -9.14
C ILE A 3 5.21 3.95 -7.84
N GLY A 4 4.11 3.18 -7.83
CA GLY A 4 3.31 3.02 -6.63
C GLY A 4 4.04 2.31 -5.49
N LEU A 5 4.86 1.32 -5.83
CA LEU A 5 5.69 0.61 -4.87
C LEU A 5 6.77 1.55 -4.27
N CYS A 6 7.45 2.33 -5.12
CA CYS A 6 8.45 3.31 -4.66
C CYS A 6 7.85 4.37 -3.72
N ILE A 7 6.67 4.89 -4.06
CA ILE A 7 5.95 5.86 -3.21
C ILE A 7 5.55 5.19 -1.89
N GLY A 8 5.02 3.96 -1.94
CA GLY A 8 4.63 3.21 -0.75
C GLY A 8 5.80 2.97 0.22
N VAL A 9 6.94 2.53 -0.30
CA VAL A 9 8.15 2.32 0.51
C VAL A 9 8.67 3.64 1.07
N GLY A 10 8.68 4.72 0.28
CA GLY A 10 9.08 6.05 0.75
C GLY A 10 8.22 6.54 1.92
N ILE A 11 6.91 6.41 1.82
CA ILE A 11 5.97 6.75 2.91
C ILE A 11 6.23 5.87 4.14
N ALA A 12 6.49 4.58 3.95
CA ALA A 12 6.78 3.66 5.04
C ALA A 12 8.02 4.07 5.84
N ILE A 13 9.09 4.45 5.15
CA ILE A 13 10.33 4.90 5.78
C ILE A 13 10.09 6.20 6.55
N CYS A 14 9.41 7.18 5.95
CA CYS A 14 9.05 8.42 6.65
C CYS A 14 8.23 8.15 7.92
N LEU A 15 7.19 7.31 7.81
CA LEU A 15 6.32 6.97 8.94
C LEU A 15 7.10 6.25 10.05
N SER A 16 8.04 5.38 9.69
CA SER A 16 8.88 4.67 10.66
C SER A 16 9.83 5.60 11.40
N MET A 17 10.40 6.59 10.71
CA MET A 17 11.26 7.60 11.35
C MET A 17 10.49 8.51 12.29
N VAL A 18 9.33 8.99 11.87
CA VAL A 18 8.43 9.79 12.74
C VAL A 18 8.07 9.01 14.00
N ARG A 19 7.78 7.70 13.86
CA ARG A 19 7.48 6.85 15.01
C ARG A 19 8.66 6.73 15.99
N ILE A 20 9.89 6.60 15.51
CA ILE A 20 11.07 6.52 16.37
C ILE A 20 11.23 7.81 17.19
N ILE A 21 10.94 8.96 16.60
CA ILE A 21 11.05 10.26 17.26
C ILE A 21 9.97 10.43 18.34
N PHE A 22 8.74 10.05 18.05
CA PHE A 22 7.58 10.26 18.93
C PHE A 22 7.29 9.10 19.91
N ASP A 23 7.97 7.96 19.76
CA ASP A 23 7.82 6.73 20.59
C ASP A 23 6.37 6.29 20.87
N PHE A 24 5.46 6.41 19.89
CA PHE A 24 4.10 5.92 20.06
C PHE A 24 3.95 4.42 19.75
N ASN A 25 2.93 3.83 20.35
CA ASN A 25 2.69 2.38 20.31
C ASN A 25 2.47 1.89 18.88
N LEU A 26 3.31 0.94 18.43
CA LEU A 26 3.22 0.31 17.10
C LEU A 26 1.84 -0.27 16.79
N MET A 27 1.21 -0.88 17.81
CA MET A 27 -0.08 -1.56 17.66
C MET A 27 -1.19 -0.65 17.15
N PHE A 28 -1.19 0.62 17.53
CA PHE A 28 -2.18 1.59 17.07
C PHE A 28 -2.16 1.87 15.57
N ILE A 29 -1.02 1.64 14.91
CA ILE A 29 -0.88 1.84 13.46
C ILE A 29 -1.04 0.51 12.73
N VAL A 30 -0.43 -0.56 13.26
CA VAL A 30 -0.38 -1.86 12.60
C VAL A 30 -1.74 -2.54 12.55
N ILE A 31 -2.50 -2.52 13.65
CA ILE A 31 -3.83 -3.16 13.70
C ILE A 31 -4.79 -2.53 12.68
N PRO A 32 -5.03 -1.20 12.67
CA PRO A 32 -5.94 -0.62 11.67
C PRO A 32 -5.39 -0.72 10.25
N GLY A 33 -4.06 -0.65 10.06
CA GLY A 33 -3.44 -0.78 8.76
C GLY A 33 -3.64 -2.15 8.13
N TYR A 34 -3.42 -3.23 8.88
CA TYR A 34 -3.69 -4.58 8.39
C TYR A 34 -5.18 -4.84 8.20
N PHE A 35 -6.04 -4.29 9.06
CA PHE A 35 -7.48 -4.40 8.89
C PHE A 35 -7.96 -3.74 7.60
N ILE A 36 -7.47 -2.54 7.29
CA ILE A 36 -7.74 -1.84 6.02
C ILE A 36 -7.22 -2.65 4.83
N SER A 37 -6.01 -3.20 4.92
CA SER A 37 -5.43 -4.03 3.87
C SER A 37 -6.26 -5.28 3.60
N LEU A 38 -6.71 -5.99 4.63
CA LEU A 38 -7.57 -7.15 4.47
C LEU A 38 -8.95 -6.78 3.90
N ALA A 39 -9.54 -5.68 4.35
CA ALA A 39 -10.80 -5.19 3.78
C ALA A 39 -10.67 -4.85 2.30
N LEU A 40 -9.60 -4.14 1.90
CA LEU A 40 -9.31 -3.84 0.50
C LEU A 40 -9.10 -5.10 -0.34
N SER A 41 -8.49 -6.13 0.22
CA SER A 41 -8.26 -7.43 -0.44
C SER A 41 -9.56 -8.11 -0.90
N LEU A 42 -10.68 -7.86 -0.23
CA LEU A 42 -11.99 -8.39 -0.63
C LEU A 42 -12.57 -7.68 -1.87
N PHE A 43 -12.24 -6.41 -2.06
CA PHE A 43 -12.76 -5.59 -3.16
C PHE A 43 -11.85 -5.57 -4.39
N VAL A 44 -10.58 -5.91 -4.22
CA VAL A 44 -9.56 -5.85 -5.27
C VAL A 44 -9.38 -7.23 -5.91
N PRO A 45 -9.17 -7.37 -7.24
CA PRO A 45 -8.91 -8.65 -7.88
C PRO A 45 -7.71 -9.36 -7.26
N LYS A 46 -7.79 -10.69 -7.24
CA LYS A 46 -6.77 -11.59 -6.67
C LYS A 46 -5.35 -11.30 -7.17
N ILE A 47 -5.22 -10.86 -8.42
CA ILE A 47 -3.92 -10.53 -9.03
C ILE A 47 -3.22 -9.35 -8.33
N TYR A 48 -3.96 -8.27 -8.04
CA TYR A 48 -3.40 -7.11 -7.33
C TYR A 48 -3.11 -7.42 -5.86
N THR A 49 -3.97 -8.22 -5.24
CA THR A 49 -3.74 -8.71 -3.87
C THR A 49 -2.49 -9.56 -3.80
N ALA A 50 -2.31 -10.52 -4.72
CA ALA A 50 -1.11 -11.35 -4.78
C ALA A 50 0.18 -10.51 -4.95
N ILE A 51 0.17 -9.55 -5.86
CA ILE A 51 1.31 -8.64 -6.08
C ILE A 51 1.56 -7.76 -4.86
N ALA A 52 0.51 -7.30 -4.17
CA ALA A 52 0.66 -6.50 -2.96
C ALA A 52 1.35 -7.29 -1.83
N PHE A 53 0.93 -8.52 -1.60
CA PHE A 53 1.55 -9.37 -0.58
C PHE A 53 2.97 -9.78 -0.95
N ASP A 54 3.23 -10.10 -2.21
CA ASP A 54 4.57 -10.42 -2.71
C ASP A 54 5.53 -9.22 -2.57
N SER A 55 5.11 -8.04 -3.01
CA SER A 55 5.91 -6.81 -2.89
C SER A 55 6.13 -6.37 -1.44
N GLY A 56 5.15 -6.56 -0.57
CA GLY A 56 5.30 -6.35 0.87
C GLY A 56 6.37 -7.27 1.47
N GLY A 57 6.38 -8.54 1.08
CA GLY A 57 7.38 -9.52 1.49
C GLY A 57 8.79 -9.17 1.00
N VAL A 58 8.94 -8.77 -0.26
CA VAL A 58 10.22 -8.35 -0.84
C VAL A 58 10.75 -7.07 -0.20
N ALA A 59 9.90 -6.08 0.05
CA ALA A 59 10.31 -4.84 0.69
C ALA A 59 10.69 -5.04 2.16
N SER A 60 9.94 -5.85 2.91
CA SER A 60 10.22 -6.13 4.32
C SER A 60 11.38 -7.11 4.53
N GLY A 61 11.68 -7.99 3.58
CA GLY A 61 12.76 -8.93 3.65
C GLY A 61 14.14 -8.29 3.40
N PRO A 62 14.69 -8.41 2.19
CA PRO A 62 16.08 -8.02 1.93
C PRO A 62 16.38 -6.55 2.19
N MET A 63 15.51 -5.64 1.72
CA MET A 63 15.76 -4.21 1.81
C MET A 63 15.62 -3.68 3.23
N SER A 64 14.60 -4.13 3.94
CA SER A 64 14.35 -3.68 5.30
C SER A 64 15.34 -4.25 6.30
N SER A 65 15.67 -5.54 6.20
CA SER A 65 16.56 -6.21 7.15
C SER A 65 18.03 -5.82 6.97
N THR A 66 18.48 -5.57 5.75
CA THR A 66 19.90 -5.28 5.48
C THR A 66 20.25 -3.81 5.56
N PHE A 67 19.35 -2.92 5.21
CA PHE A 67 19.64 -1.49 5.14
C PHE A 67 18.88 -0.68 6.18
N ILE A 68 17.55 -0.82 6.24
CA ILE A 68 16.72 0.07 7.05
C ILE A 68 16.77 -0.31 8.53
N LEU A 69 16.79 -1.59 8.85
CA LEU A 69 16.84 -2.05 10.24
C LEU A 69 18.14 -1.62 10.97
N PRO A 70 19.34 -1.79 10.43
CA PRO A 70 20.56 -1.26 11.06
C PRO A 70 20.53 0.26 11.24
N PHE A 71 19.99 0.99 10.28
CA PHE A 71 19.84 2.43 10.36
C PHE A 71 18.85 2.83 11.48
N ALA A 72 17.71 2.14 11.57
CA ALA A 72 16.72 2.36 12.62
C ALA A 72 17.26 2.01 14.01
N ILE A 73 18.03 0.93 14.13
CA ILE A 73 18.71 0.55 15.38
C ILE A 73 19.68 1.65 15.82
N GLY A 74 20.50 2.17 14.91
CA GLY A 74 21.41 3.27 15.20
C GLY A 74 20.70 4.53 15.66
N ALA A 75 19.61 4.91 15.01
CA ALA A 75 18.78 6.03 15.39
C ALA A 75 18.10 5.83 16.77
N CYS A 76 17.55 4.64 17.03
CA CYS A 76 16.96 4.30 18.33
C CYS A 76 17.99 4.32 19.46
N TYR A 77 19.19 3.81 19.22
CA TYR A 77 20.27 3.81 20.20
C TYR A 77 20.66 5.23 20.62
N GLN A 78 20.76 6.14 19.64
CA GLN A 78 21.13 7.53 19.87
C GLN A 78 20.07 8.33 20.63
N LEU A 79 18.79 8.03 20.40
CA LEU A 79 17.67 8.79 21.00
C LEU A 79 17.18 8.22 22.32
N TRP A 80 17.12 6.89 22.46
CA TRP A 80 16.42 6.22 23.54
C TRP A 80 17.26 5.18 24.33
N GLY A 81 18.48 4.88 23.88
CA GLY A 81 19.35 3.88 24.48
C GLY A 81 19.00 2.42 24.16
N GLU A 82 19.70 1.48 24.79
CA GLU A 82 19.64 0.05 24.44
C GLU A 82 18.26 -0.60 24.67
N ASN A 83 17.54 -0.18 25.70
CA ASN A 83 16.26 -0.81 26.07
C ASN A 83 15.12 -0.58 25.07
N ALA A 84 15.22 0.45 24.24
CA ALA A 84 14.20 0.79 23.27
C ALA A 84 14.42 0.12 21.88
N ILE A 85 15.61 -0.44 21.63
CA ILE A 85 15.98 -1.01 20.32
C ILE A 85 15.04 -2.13 19.91
N LEU A 86 14.76 -3.07 20.82
CA LEU A 86 13.90 -4.23 20.53
C LEU A 86 12.47 -3.81 20.18
N ARG A 87 11.94 -2.85 20.91
CA ARG A 87 10.55 -2.39 20.71
C ARG A 87 10.40 -1.50 19.48
N ASN A 88 11.31 -0.57 19.29
CA ASN A 88 11.21 0.46 18.25
C ASN A 88 11.88 0.04 16.94
N GLY A 89 13.04 -0.63 16.99
CA GLY A 89 13.75 -1.08 15.80
C GLY A 89 12.97 -2.14 15.01
N PHE A 90 12.49 -3.18 15.67
CA PHE A 90 11.68 -4.22 15.01
C PHE A 90 10.32 -3.72 14.50
N GLY A 91 9.73 -2.73 15.15
CA GLY A 91 8.50 -2.10 14.69
C GLY A 91 8.61 -1.42 13.33
N VAL A 92 9.80 -0.97 12.95
CA VAL A 92 10.07 -0.40 11.63
C VAL A 92 9.83 -1.43 10.51
N VAL A 93 10.26 -2.67 10.71
CA VAL A 93 10.06 -3.75 9.73
C VAL A 93 8.58 -4.01 9.46
N ALA A 94 7.75 -4.02 10.51
CA ALA A 94 6.31 -4.21 10.39
C ALA A 94 5.64 -3.08 9.60
N LEU A 95 6.03 -1.83 9.81
CA LEU A 95 5.51 -0.67 9.08
C LEU A 95 5.91 -0.71 7.60
N ILE A 96 7.14 -1.10 7.31
CA ILE A 96 7.64 -1.19 5.93
C ILE A 96 6.95 -2.32 5.17
N ALA A 97 6.61 -3.42 5.82
CA ALA A 97 5.85 -4.50 5.20
C ALA A 97 4.40 -4.10 4.89
N MET A 98 3.75 -3.38 5.82
CA MET A 98 2.34 -3.01 5.73
C MET A 98 2.06 -1.92 4.68
N THR A 99 2.91 -0.91 4.56
CA THR A 99 2.63 0.28 3.73
C THR A 99 2.57 -0.04 2.22
N PRO A 100 3.52 -0.78 1.61
CA PRO A 100 3.40 -1.19 0.21
C PRO A 100 2.16 -2.03 -0.07
N LEU A 101 1.77 -2.86 0.89
CA LEU A 101 0.57 -3.70 0.84
C LEU A 101 -0.68 -2.85 0.62
N ILE A 102 -0.87 -1.82 1.44
CA ILE A 102 -1.98 -0.88 1.33
C ILE A 102 -1.89 -0.07 0.04
N THR A 103 -0.71 0.44 -0.31
CA THR A 103 -0.52 1.32 -1.48
C THR A 103 -0.84 0.59 -2.78
N ILE A 104 -0.38 -0.65 -2.96
CA ILE A 104 -0.65 -1.42 -4.17
C ILE A 104 -2.12 -1.80 -4.28
N GLN A 105 -2.77 -2.16 -3.17
CA GLN A 105 -4.20 -2.46 -3.15
C GLN A 105 -5.04 -1.22 -3.48
N LEU A 106 -4.69 -0.05 -2.97
CA LEU A 106 -5.34 1.22 -3.33
C LEU A 106 -5.19 1.54 -4.82
N LEU A 107 -4.01 1.31 -5.40
CA LEU A 107 -3.79 1.47 -6.84
C LEU A 107 -4.61 0.47 -7.65
N GLY A 108 -4.68 -0.78 -7.22
CA GLY A 108 -5.54 -1.81 -7.81
C GLY A 108 -7.01 -1.42 -7.77
N PHE A 109 -7.49 -0.91 -6.65
CA PHE A 109 -8.86 -0.42 -6.51
C PHE A 109 -9.16 0.75 -7.45
N LYS A 110 -8.27 1.74 -7.53
CA LYS A 110 -8.38 2.85 -8.49
C LYS A 110 -8.43 2.36 -9.94
N ALA A 111 -7.60 1.39 -10.31
CA ALA A 111 -7.58 0.84 -11.65
C ALA A 111 -8.91 0.15 -12.02
N ILE A 112 -9.53 -0.56 -11.09
CA ILE A 112 -10.83 -1.21 -11.30
C ILE A 112 -11.93 -0.18 -11.48
N VAL A 113 -11.99 0.81 -10.59
CA VAL A 113 -12.99 1.87 -10.68
C VAL A 113 -12.87 2.62 -12.00
N ALA A 114 -11.65 2.98 -12.42
CA ALA A 114 -11.39 3.63 -13.69
C ALA A 114 -11.80 2.77 -14.89
N ASN A 115 -11.53 1.47 -14.87
CA ASN A 115 -11.93 0.55 -15.94
C ASN A 115 -13.45 0.36 -15.99
N LYS A 116 -14.13 0.22 -14.86
CA LYS A 116 -15.60 0.16 -14.83
C LYS A 116 -16.23 1.43 -15.37
N VAL A 117 -15.74 2.59 -14.99
CA VAL A 117 -16.22 3.89 -15.51
C VAL A 117 -16.03 3.96 -17.02
N LYS A 118 -14.85 3.59 -17.54
CA LYS A 118 -14.58 3.55 -18.98
C LYS A 118 -15.51 2.59 -19.74
N GLN A 119 -15.75 1.41 -19.20
CA GLN A 119 -16.68 0.43 -19.81
C GLN A 119 -18.11 0.96 -19.83
N THR A 120 -18.57 1.59 -18.74
CA THR A 120 -19.91 2.18 -18.68
C THR A 120 -20.08 3.31 -19.70
N ILE A 121 -19.06 4.17 -19.86
CA ILE A 121 -19.07 5.27 -20.84
C ILE A 121 -19.05 4.71 -22.26
N ALA A 122 -18.25 3.69 -22.55
CA ALA A 122 -18.18 3.04 -23.85
C ALA A 122 -19.52 2.37 -24.21
N MET A 123 -20.13 1.66 -23.27
CA MET A 123 -21.43 1.02 -23.45
C MET A 123 -22.52 2.07 -23.74
N LYS A 124 -22.51 3.17 -23.00
CA LYS A 124 -23.47 4.28 -23.20
C LYS A 124 -23.31 4.95 -24.57
N ARG A 125 -22.07 5.06 -25.06
CA ARG A 125 -21.80 5.61 -26.41
C ARG A 125 -22.30 4.68 -27.51
N ILE A 126 -22.10 3.35 -27.37
CA ILE A 126 -22.59 2.37 -28.33
C ILE A 126 -24.12 2.37 -28.40
N LEU A 127 -24.80 2.45 -27.25
CA LEU A 127 -26.27 2.52 -27.21
C LEU A 127 -26.79 3.81 -27.84
N ASP A 128 -26.12 4.95 -27.66
CA ASP A 128 -26.51 6.22 -28.28
C ASP A 128 -26.27 6.25 -29.78
N GLU A 129 -25.26 5.52 -30.28
CA GLU A 129 -25.05 5.32 -31.73
C GLU A 129 -26.08 4.38 -32.34
N ASP A 130 -26.47 3.28 -31.69
CA ASP A 130 -27.52 2.36 -32.14
C ASP A 130 -28.87 3.04 -32.21
N ASP A 131 -29.25 3.83 -31.22
CA ASP A 131 -30.48 4.61 -31.21
C ASP A 131 -30.55 5.62 -32.37
N LYS A 132 -29.42 6.25 -32.72
CA LYS A 132 -29.34 7.18 -33.87
C LYS A 132 -29.48 6.46 -35.19
N GLN A 133 -28.89 5.26 -35.35
CA GLN A 133 -29.04 4.46 -36.59
C GLN A 133 -30.48 3.98 -36.78
N ILE A 134 -31.17 3.63 -35.70
CA ILE A 134 -32.59 3.21 -35.78
C ILE A 134 -33.50 4.35 -36.24
N ILE A 135 -33.21 5.58 -35.80
CA ILE A 135 -33.97 6.79 -36.17
C ILE A 135 -33.73 7.15 -37.66
N ASP A 136 -32.51 6.96 -38.18
CA ASP A 136 -32.18 7.22 -39.58
C ASP A 136 -32.83 6.22 -40.58
N PHE A 137 -33.22 5.04 -40.11
CA PHE A 137 -33.91 4.01 -40.92
C PHE A 137 -35.45 4.11 -40.87
N MET A 138 -36.02 4.97 -40.06
CA MET A 138 -37.46 5.25 -39.98
C MET A 138 -37.84 6.48 -40.82
#